data_642401e29613a952c17091e94be6206b
#
_entry.id   642401e29613a952c17091e94be6206b
#
_cell.length_a   1.000
_cell.length_b   1.000
_cell.length_c   1.000
_cell.angle_alpha   90.00
_cell.angle_beta   90.00
_cell.angle_gamma   90.00
#
_symmetry.space_group_name_H-M   'P 1'
#
loop_
_entity.id
_entity.type
_entity.pdbx_description
1 polymer ?
#
loop_
_entity_poly.entity_id
_entity_poly.type
_entity_poly.pdbx_seq_one_letter_code
_entity_poly.pdbx_strand_id
1 'polypeptide(L)'
;MVGVKLFPKRERKQKKTMSYSSGSEKAEQIVKEEMKTKDMSAYEYHVIQCCKNDEWVLRKWLHKVLGRAGFTIYEDGYQTDRIKKDKRYSAVHNMVAIRGNPRVCLVAHTDVCRDHDSSRYSIMGEYSWMADREEENIGTKSQLSSQKVEPVIKVVEHEGQMRRIIQDKDCKLQVGGDDRLGVAIATWIALNTGYDLGLYFPTDEEIGLKSAAACEMEQLRRFELCMQIDRGNHSHQIVLRISNELMCTYSTAVFLLEKAYDLGLPREPVSGLSTDVYALHKKGLIKDAVNMTCGYHNSHGSSASEYIDIQESKDTMRFVSEVVKAYYLGENP
;
A
#
# COMPACT_ATOMS: atom_id res chain seq x y z
N MET A 1 20.51 -61.48 5.21
CA MET A 1 21.38 -60.39 5.71
C MET A 1 21.56 -59.40 4.56
N VAL A 2 20.85 -58.29 4.63
CA VAL A 2 20.91 -57.25 3.58
C VAL A 2 21.71 -56.07 4.16
N GLY A 3 22.88 -55.80 3.56
CA GLY A 3 23.77 -54.77 4.04
C GLY A 3 23.29 -53.35 3.74
N VAL A 4 23.17 -52.54 4.80
CA VAL A 4 22.84 -51.10 4.76
C VAL A 4 24.10 -50.33 4.37
N LYS A 5 24.13 -49.71 3.21
CA LYS A 5 25.18 -48.76 2.81
C LYS A 5 24.97 -47.43 3.51
N LEU A 6 25.87 -47.08 4.42
CA LEU A 6 25.98 -45.75 5.04
C LEU A 6 26.53 -44.75 4.04
N PHE A 7 25.79 -43.66 3.81
CA PHE A 7 26.28 -42.54 3.02
C PHE A 7 27.22 -41.66 3.86
N PRO A 8 28.30 -41.12 3.27
CA PRO A 8 29.25 -40.27 3.99
C PRO A 8 28.63 -38.91 4.32
N LYS A 9 28.86 -38.45 5.57
CA LYS A 9 28.51 -37.12 6.03
C LYS A 9 29.20 -36.06 5.20
N ARG A 10 28.42 -35.18 4.51
CA ARG A 10 28.96 -33.98 3.88
C ARG A 10 29.35 -32.97 4.96
N GLU A 11 30.65 -32.64 5.01
CA GLU A 11 31.16 -31.51 5.80
C GLU A 11 30.55 -30.21 5.33
N ARG A 12 29.88 -29.51 6.27
CA ARG A 12 29.42 -28.13 6.06
C ARG A 12 30.62 -27.19 6.00
N LYS A 13 31.00 -26.74 4.82
CA LYS A 13 31.89 -25.57 4.68
C LYS A 13 31.26 -24.36 5.38
N GLN A 14 31.93 -23.85 6.41
CA GLN A 14 31.62 -22.59 7.04
C GLN A 14 31.65 -21.48 5.99
N LYS A 15 30.49 -20.86 5.71
CA LYS A 15 30.43 -19.64 4.91
C LYS A 15 31.07 -18.51 5.74
N LYS A 16 32.19 -17.98 5.22
CA LYS A 16 32.77 -16.73 5.69
C LYS A 16 31.68 -15.66 5.69
N THR A 17 31.31 -15.15 6.87
CA THR A 17 30.49 -13.94 7.06
C THR A 17 31.31 -12.77 6.53
N MET A 18 30.99 -12.31 5.33
CA MET A 18 31.47 -11.02 4.84
C MET A 18 30.83 -9.92 5.70
N SER A 19 31.63 -9.11 6.35
CA SER A 19 31.22 -7.93 7.09
C SER A 19 30.73 -6.85 6.09
N TYR A 20 29.43 -6.64 5.98
CA TYR A 20 28.80 -5.59 5.17
C TYR A 20 28.63 -4.27 5.93
N SER A 21 29.58 -3.88 6.79
CA SER A 21 29.40 -2.72 7.67
C SER A 21 29.64 -1.35 7.02
N SER A 22 30.52 -1.22 6.05
CA SER A 22 30.90 0.13 5.53
C SER A 22 29.96 0.72 4.48
N GLY A 23 29.17 -0.09 3.75
CA GLY A 23 28.24 0.39 2.73
C GLY A 23 26.91 0.87 3.32
N SER A 24 26.46 0.31 4.46
CA SER A 24 25.18 0.69 5.08
C SER A 24 25.26 2.03 5.80
N GLU A 25 26.35 2.30 6.51
CA GLU A 25 26.55 3.56 7.25
C GLU A 25 26.61 4.78 6.32
N LYS A 26 27.33 4.64 5.19
CA LYS A 26 27.40 5.71 4.18
C LYS A 26 26.05 6.00 3.53
N ALA A 27 25.27 4.96 3.22
CA ALA A 27 23.94 5.12 2.66
C ALA A 27 22.98 5.79 3.68
N GLU A 28 23.06 5.41 4.95
CA GLU A 28 22.28 5.99 6.02
C GLU A 28 22.62 7.48 6.27
N GLN A 29 23.89 7.83 6.15
CA GLN A 29 24.34 9.21 6.29
C GLN A 29 23.87 10.09 5.13
N ILE A 30 23.91 9.59 3.90
CA ILE A 30 23.38 10.29 2.71
C ILE A 30 21.87 10.57 2.90
N VAL A 31 21.09 9.59 3.38
CA VAL A 31 19.66 9.75 3.64
C VAL A 31 19.42 10.81 4.73
N LYS A 32 20.18 10.79 5.83
CA LYS A 32 20.06 11.79 6.90
C LYS A 32 20.38 13.20 6.40
N GLU A 33 21.40 13.35 5.56
CA GLU A 33 21.75 14.63 4.94
C GLU A 33 20.67 15.14 3.98
N GLU A 34 20.11 14.24 3.13
CA GLU A 34 18.99 14.57 2.23
C GLU A 34 17.76 15.04 3.00
N MET A 35 17.41 14.33 4.07
CA MET A 35 16.29 14.70 4.95
C MET A 35 16.50 16.07 5.59
N LYS A 36 17.70 16.34 6.09
CA LYS A 36 18.05 17.61 6.73
C LYS A 36 18.03 18.79 5.75
N THR A 37 18.57 18.61 4.55
CA THR A 37 18.61 19.66 3.53
C THR A 37 17.23 20.03 2.98
N LYS A 38 16.28 19.09 3.02
CA LYS A 38 14.90 19.27 2.55
C LYS A 38 13.90 19.54 3.69
N ASP A 39 14.36 19.72 4.93
CA ASP A 39 13.50 19.86 6.13
C ASP A 39 12.40 18.79 6.16
N MET A 40 12.81 17.53 6.04
CA MET A 40 11.93 16.38 5.84
C MET A 40 12.02 15.41 7.03
N SER A 41 10.88 14.95 7.54
CA SER A 41 10.84 13.88 8.53
C SER A 41 11.14 12.51 7.92
N ALA A 42 11.51 11.54 8.75
CA ALA A 42 11.73 10.15 8.30
C ALA A 42 10.48 9.53 7.65
N TYR A 43 9.30 9.84 8.15
CA TYR A 43 8.04 9.38 7.57
C TYR A 43 7.78 10.00 6.20
N GLU A 44 7.96 11.31 6.04
CA GLU A 44 7.80 11.99 4.75
C GLU A 44 8.78 11.44 3.69
N TYR A 45 10.03 11.20 4.10
CA TYR A 45 11.00 10.54 3.23
C TYR A 45 10.52 9.14 2.80
N HIS A 46 10.00 8.36 3.73
CA HIS A 46 9.47 7.02 3.44
C HIS A 46 8.31 7.06 2.44
N VAL A 47 7.33 7.96 2.61
CA VAL A 47 6.23 8.18 1.67
C VAL A 47 6.76 8.52 0.27
N ILE A 48 7.71 9.47 0.18
CA ILE A 48 8.33 9.86 -1.10
C ILE A 48 9.01 8.66 -1.76
N GLN A 49 9.71 7.79 -1.00
CA GLN A 49 10.35 6.61 -1.58
C GLN A 49 9.31 5.63 -2.15
N CYS A 50 8.14 5.48 -1.54
CA CYS A 50 7.07 4.64 -2.09
C CYS A 50 6.48 5.25 -3.37
N CYS A 51 6.25 6.55 -3.40
CA CYS A 51 5.60 7.26 -4.50
C CYS A 51 6.47 7.38 -5.77
N LYS A 52 7.77 7.62 -5.65
CA LYS A 52 8.66 7.95 -6.78
C LYS A 52 9.07 6.77 -7.65
N ASN A 53 8.93 5.54 -7.16
CA ASN A 53 9.47 4.36 -7.83
C ASN A 53 8.43 3.68 -8.73
N ASP A 54 8.90 3.09 -9.82
CA ASP A 54 8.11 2.13 -10.59
C ASP A 54 7.71 0.95 -9.71
N GLU A 55 6.58 0.32 -9.99
CA GLU A 55 6.06 -0.78 -9.17
C GLU A 55 7.07 -1.93 -8.99
N TRP A 56 7.73 -2.36 -10.05
CA TRP A 56 8.72 -3.45 -9.97
C TRP A 56 9.94 -3.09 -9.09
N VAL A 57 10.30 -1.80 -8.99
CA VAL A 57 11.34 -1.30 -8.08
C VAL A 57 10.84 -1.32 -6.65
N LEU A 58 9.60 -0.83 -6.44
CA LEU A 58 8.95 -0.86 -5.14
C LEU A 58 8.83 -2.28 -4.61
N ARG A 59 8.40 -3.24 -5.43
CA ARG A 59 8.31 -4.66 -5.06
C ARG A 59 9.64 -5.22 -4.58
N LYS A 60 10.71 -4.99 -5.32
CA LYS A 60 12.06 -5.42 -4.90
C LYS A 60 12.49 -4.79 -3.58
N TRP A 61 12.14 -3.52 -3.37
CA TRP A 61 12.42 -2.84 -2.12
C TRP A 61 11.61 -3.44 -0.97
N LEU A 62 10.32 -3.69 -1.16
CA LEU A 62 9.44 -4.34 -0.18
C LEU A 62 9.99 -5.71 0.25
N HIS A 63 10.38 -6.57 -0.69
CA HIS A 63 11.02 -7.85 -0.39
C HIS A 63 12.24 -7.69 0.51
N LYS A 64 13.09 -6.72 0.19
CA LYS A 64 14.32 -6.48 0.94
C LYS A 64 14.06 -5.99 2.35
N VAL A 65 13.20 -4.99 2.51
CA VAL A 65 12.98 -4.36 3.82
C VAL A 65 12.15 -5.23 4.74
N LEU A 66 11.11 -5.87 4.22
CA LEU A 66 10.24 -6.76 5.00
C LEU A 66 10.98 -8.05 5.38
N GLY A 67 11.76 -8.64 4.47
CA GLY A 67 12.58 -9.81 4.81
C GLY A 67 13.59 -9.51 5.92
N ARG A 68 14.19 -8.31 5.93
CA ARG A 68 15.07 -7.86 7.02
C ARG A 68 14.33 -7.61 8.33
N ALA A 69 13.07 -7.19 8.26
CA ALA A 69 12.20 -6.99 9.41
C ALA A 69 11.57 -8.29 9.94
N GLY A 70 11.99 -9.45 9.44
CA GLY A 70 11.55 -10.77 9.93
C GLY A 70 10.24 -11.28 9.32
N PHE A 71 9.77 -10.67 8.23
CA PHE A 71 8.60 -11.18 7.53
C PHE A 71 8.94 -12.36 6.62
N THR A 72 8.10 -13.39 6.63
CA THR A 72 8.06 -14.41 5.60
C THR A 72 7.17 -13.92 4.46
N ILE A 73 7.69 -13.96 3.23
CA ILE A 73 7.01 -13.42 2.06
C ILE A 73 6.51 -14.58 1.19
N TYR A 74 5.25 -14.48 0.78
CA TYR A 74 4.56 -15.39 -0.12
C TYR A 74 4.10 -14.62 -1.34
N GLU A 75 4.23 -15.22 -2.51
CA GLU A 75 3.73 -14.69 -3.77
C GLU A 75 2.85 -15.74 -4.44
N ASP A 76 1.83 -15.29 -5.15
CA ASP A 76 1.02 -16.17 -5.99
C ASP A 76 1.57 -16.25 -7.43
N GLY A 77 0.92 -17.01 -8.26
CA GLY A 77 1.28 -17.14 -9.67
C GLY A 77 0.64 -16.09 -10.58
N TYR A 78 0.01 -15.05 -10.02
CA TYR A 78 -0.63 -14.02 -10.84
C TYR A 78 0.37 -13.33 -11.76
N GLN A 79 0.00 -13.12 -13.01
CA GLN A 79 0.81 -12.47 -14.02
C GLN A 79 0.06 -11.26 -14.58
N THR A 80 0.59 -10.07 -14.33
CA THR A 80 0.05 -8.86 -14.94
C THR A 80 0.26 -8.84 -16.46
N ASP A 81 -0.71 -8.33 -17.19
CA ASP A 81 -0.59 -8.15 -18.66
C ASP A 81 0.56 -7.20 -19.06
N ARG A 82 1.05 -6.39 -18.13
CA ARG A 82 2.18 -5.47 -18.35
C ARG A 82 3.48 -6.18 -18.69
N ILE A 83 3.62 -7.46 -18.29
CA ILE A 83 4.79 -8.29 -18.65
C ILE A 83 4.99 -8.40 -20.17
N LYS A 84 3.91 -8.29 -20.96
CA LYS A 84 3.97 -8.34 -22.42
C LYS A 84 4.68 -7.12 -23.01
N LYS A 85 4.62 -5.98 -22.31
CA LYS A 85 5.25 -4.72 -22.71
C LYS A 85 6.65 -4.55 -22.10
N ASP A 86 6.83 -4.97 -20.86
CA ASP A 86 8.07 -4.85 -20.12
C ASP A 86 8.31 -6.07 -19.22
N LYS A 87 9.33 -6.85 -19.55
CA LYS A 87 9.70 -8.07 -18.80
C LYS A 87 10.05 -7.81 -17.33
N ARG A 88 10.35 -6.57 -16.93
CA ARG A 88 10.60 -6.21 -15.53
C ARG A 88 9.38 -6.48 -14.64
N TYR A 89 8.18 -6.41 -15.20
CA TYR A 89 6.94 -6.76 -14.52
C TYR A 89 6.73 -8.27 -14.27
N SER A 90 7.65 -9.15 -14.75
CA SER A 90 7.63 -10.57 -14.37
C SER A 90 7.84 -10.83 -12.88
N ALA A 91 8.31 -9.84 -12.12
CA ALA A 91 8.47 -9.89 -10.68
C ALA A 91 7.33 -9.19 -9.91
N VAL A 92 6.22 -8.91 -10.59
CA VAL A 92 5.04 -8.25 -9.98
C VAL A 92 3.91 -9.27 -9.88
N HIS A 93 3.68 -9.74 -8.66
CA HIS A 93 2.66 -10.73 -8.28
C HIS A 93 1.88 -10.19 -7.08
N ASN A 94 0.78 -10.81 -6.71
CA ASN A 94 0.22 -10.57 -5.38
C ASN A 94 1.23 -11.03 -4.32
N MET A 95 1.41 -10.25 -3.29
CA MET A 95 2.38 -10.52 -2.24
C MET A 95 1.72 -10.47 -0.86
N VAL A 96 1.87 -11.55 -0.09
CA VAL A 96 1.53 -11.58 1.34
C VAL A 96 2.81 -11.67 2.14
N ALA A 97 3.01 -10.79 3.10
CA ALA A 97 4.13 -10.82 4.03
C ALA A 97 3.60 -11.00 5.46
N ILE A 98 4.17 -11.94 6.20
CA ILE A 98 3.69 -12.35 7.53
C ILE A 98 4.84 -12.34 8.52
N ARG A 99 4.63 -11.66 9.66
CA ARG A 99 5.51 -11.73 10.83
C ARG A 99 4.73 -12.23 12.03
N GLY A 100 5.23 -13.27 12.70
CA GLY A 100 4.61 -13.89 13.87
C GLY A 100 3.31 -14.63 13.56
N ASN A 101 2.32 -14.51 14.45
CA ASN A 101 0.98 -15.08 14.31
C ASN A 101 -0.09 -13.97 14.24
N PRO A 102 -0.14 -13.17 13.17
CA PRO A 102 -1.00 -12.01 13.09
C PRO A 102 -2.47 -12.36 12.92
N ARG A 103 -3.32 -11.53 13.53
CA ARG A 103 -4.77 -11.53 13.36
C ARG A 103 -5.25 -10.41 12.44
N VAL A 104 -4.38 -9.40 12.18
CA VAL A 104 -4.66 -8.26 11.29
C VAL A 104 -3.75 -8.31 10.07
N CYS A 105 -4.32 -7.98 8.92
CA CYS A 105 -3.61 -7.74 7.67
C CYS A 105 -3.87 -6.30 7.18
N LEU A 106 -2.81 -5.57 6.89
CA LEU A 106 -2.91 -4.29 6.21
C LEU A 106 -2.82 -4.52 4.70
N VAL A 107 -3.69 -3.85 3.95
CA VAL A 107 -3.83 -4.03 2.50
C VAL A 107 -3.64 -2.71 1.79
N ALA A 108 -2.83 -2.71 0.74
CA ALA A 108 -2.61 -1.55 -0.13
C ALA A 108 -2.11 -2.03 -1.49
N HIS A 109 -2.67 -1.51 -2.60
CA HIS A 109 -2.20 -1.91 -3.92
C HIS A 109 -0.90 -1.20 -4.33
N THR A 110 -0.13 -1.84 -5.20
CA THR A 110 1.19 -1.32 -5.56
C THR A 110 1.26 -0.70 -6.94
N ASP A 111 0.30 -0.94 -7.80
CA ASP A 111 0.16 -0.23 -9.07
C ASP A 111 -0.41 1.17 -8.84
N VAL A 112 -0.29 2.00 -9.82
CA VAL A 112 -0.87 3.35 -9.88
C VAL A 112 -1.34 3.59 -11.31
N CYS A 113 -2.27 4.52 -11.51
CA CYS A 113 -2.85 4.81 -12.83
C CYS A 113 -1.80 5.02 -13.92
N ARG A 114 -0.67 5.66 -13.62
CA ARG A 114 0.42 5.88 -14.59
C ARG A 114 1.15 4.61 -15.03
N ASP A 115 1.07 3.53 -14.26
CA ASP A 115 1.68 2.23 -14.61
C ASP A 115 0.91 1.53 -15.73
N HIS A 116 -0.31 1.98 -16.02
CA HIS A 116 -1.22 1.40 -17.00
C HIS A 116 -1.34 2.27 -18.25
N ASP A 117 -1.66 1.62 -19.36
CA ASP A 117 -1.90 2.32 -20.62
C ASP A 117 -3.27 3.00 -20.58
N SER A 118 -3.27 4.31 -20.64
CA SER A 118 -4.47 5.14 -20.59
C SER A 118 -5.54 4.81 -21.66
N SER A 119 -5.15 4.10 -22.75
CA SER A 119 -6.12 3.64 -23.75
C SER A 119 -7.14 2.61 -23.21
N ARG A 120 -6.85 1.99 -22.07
CA ARG A 120 -7.75 1.01 -21.43
C ARG A 120 -8.79 1.64 -20.50
N TYR A 121 -8.55 2.85 -19.99
CA TYR A 121 -9.56 3.57 -19.17
C TYR A 121 -10.82 3.95 -19.96
N SER A 122 -10.72 4.09 -21.29
CA SER A 122 -11.87 4.35 -22.15
C SER A 122 -12.83 3.15 -22.30
N ILE A 123 -12.43 1.95 -21.88
CA ILE A 123 -13.23 0.73 -22.01
C ILE A 123 -14.08 0.45 -20.78
N MET A 124 -13.75 1.03 -19.63
CA MET A 124 -14.56 0.96 -18.40
C MET A 124 -15.68 2.02 -18.36
N GLY A 125 -16.31 2.30 -19.51
CA GLY A 125 -17.33 3.32 -19.76
C GLY A 125 -18.64 3.22 -18.97
N GLU A 126 -18.67 2.53 -17.83
CA GLU A 126 -19.81 2.53 -16.90
C GLU A 126 -19.64 3.47 -15.70
N TYR A 127 -18.49 4.14 -15.56
CA TYR A 127 -18.33 5.22 -14.56
C TYR A 127 -18.57 6.57 -15.23
N SER A 128 -19.84 6.88 -15.51
CA SER A 128 -20.29 8.06 -16.25
C SER A 128 -19.92 9.43 -15.64
N TRP A 129 -19.44 9.47 -14.42
CA TRP A 129 -18.99 10.71 -13.77
C TRP A 129 -17.62 11.22 -14.24
N MET A 130 -16.85 10.40 -14.99
CA MET A 130 -15.60 10.83 -15.64
C MET A 130 -15.82 11.43 -17.05
N ALA A 131 -17.01 11.29 -17.62
CA ALA A 131 -17.28 11.65 -19.01
C ALA A 131 -17.58 13.13 -19.26
N ASP A 132 -17.87 13.93 -18.22
CA ASP A 132 -18.37 15.31 -18.36
C ASP A 132 -17.28 16.39 -18.28
N ARG A 133 -15.99 16.06 -18.35
CA ARG A 133 -14.91 17.05 -18.45
C ARG A 133 -14.36 17.08 -19.85
N GLU A 134 -14.61 18.23 -20.53
CA GLU A 134 -14.12 18.57 -21.85
C GLU A 134 -12.62 18.24 -22.00
N GLU A 135 -12.28 17.63 -23.14
CA GLU A 135 -10.91 17.32 -23.56
C GLU A 135 -10.11 18.61 -23.79
N GLU A 136 -9.62 19.24 -22.71
CA GLU A 136 -8.56 20.23 -22.87
C GLU A 136 -7.22 19.51 -23.02
N ASN A 137 -6.74 19.50 -24.28
CA ASN A 137 -5.35 19.27 -24.76
C ASN A 137 -4.34 18.68 -23.75
N ILE A 138 -4.56 17.45 -23.32
CA ILE A 138 -3.53 16.65 -22.66
C ILE A 138 -2.70 16.01 -23.76
N GLY A 139 -1.41 16.35 -23.81
CA GLY A 139 -0.45 15.76 -24.75
C GLY A 139 -0.60 14.24 -24.78
N THR A 140 -0.44 13.69 -25.98
CA THR A 140 -0.76 12.29 -26.30
C THR A 140 -0.30 11.33 -25.19
N LYS A 141 -1.24 10.58 -24.67
CA LYS A 141 -1.18 9.64 -23.52
C LYS A 141 0.05 8.72 -23.45
N SER A 142 0.78 8.53 -24.57
CA SER A 142 2.02 7.74 -24.63
C SER A 142 3.25 8.47 -24.06
N GLN A 143 3.21 9.79 -23.88
CA GLN A 143 4.33 10.57 -23.34
C GLN A 143 4.32 10.59 -21.79
N LEU A 144 3.17 10.40 -21.15
CA LEU A 144 3.05 10.42 -19.68
C LEU A 144 3.70 9.20 -19.01
N SER A 145 3.69 8.03 -19.66
CA SER A 145 4.27 6.80 -19.10
C SER A 145 5.79 6.77 -18.98
N SER A 146 6.50 7.71 -19.65
CA SER A 146 7.96 7.83 -19.60
C SER A 146 8.46 8.91 -18.65
N GLN A 147 7.57 9.75 -18.11
CA GLN A 147 7.95 10.85 -17.22
C GLN A 147 8.12 10.33 -15.79
N LYS A 148 9.26 10.65 -15.19
CA LYS A 148 9.52 10.33 -13.78
C LYS A 148 8.81 11.36 -12.90
N VAL A 149 8.02 10.86 -11.96
CA VAL A 149 7.47 11.67 -10.88
C VAL A 149 8.61 12.17 -10.00
N GLU A 150 8.61 13.45 -9.68
CA GLU A 150 9.51 14.07 -8.70
C GLU A 150 8.71 14.57 -7.50
N PRO A 151 8.38 13.70 -6.52
CA PRO A 151 7.62 14.10 -5.35
C PRO A 151 8.39 15.10 -4.51
N VAL A 152 7.76 16.22 -4.18
CA VAL A 152 8.31 17.27 -3.34
C VAL A 152 7.35 17.64 -2.23
N ILE A 153 7.89 18.12 -1.10
CA ILE A 153 7.09 18.68 -0.02
C ILE A 153 6.80 20.13 -0.34
N LYS A 154 5.54 20.52 -0.21
CA LYS A 154 5.08 21.91 -0.29
C LYS A 154 4.32 22.26 0.98
N VAL A 155 4.34 23.53 1.34
CA VAL A 155 3.48 24.08 2.38
C VAL A 155 2.44 24.94 1.67
N VAL A 156 1.19 24.60 1.84
CA VAL A 156 0.06 25.26 1.18
C VAL A 156 -0.94 25.76 2.22
N GLU A 157 -1.63 26.85 1.92
CA GLU A 157 -2.75 27.29 2.72
C GLU A 157 -4.02 26.58 2.22
N HIS A 158 -4.73 25.94 3.14
CA HIS A 158 -6.00 25.29 2.87
C HIS A 158 -6.96 25.62 4.02
N GLU A 159 -8.09 26.26 3.69
CA GLU A 159 -9.10 26.70 4.68
C GLU A 159 -8.52 27.51 5.86
N GLY A 160 -7.56 28.40 5.58
CA GLY A 160 -6.93 29.24 6.60
C GLY A 160 -5.86 28.53 7.45
N GLN A 161 -5.52 27.29 7.12
CA GLN A 161 -4.48 26.52 7.82
C GLN A 161 -3.32 26.19 6.87
N MET A 162 -2.10 26.29 7.40
CA MET A 162 -0.91 25.87 6.66
C MET A 162 -0.77 24.35 6.74
N ARG A 163 -0.84 23.67 5.59
CA ARG A 163 -0.71 22.21 5.47
C ARG A 163 0.57 21.84 4.73
N ARG A 164 1.22 20.77 5.18
CA ARG A 164 2.34 20.14 4.45
C ARG A 164 1.77 19.05 3.56
N ILE A 165 2.06 19.16 2.28
CA ILE A 165 1.61 18.19 1.28
C ILE A 165 2.81 17.62 0.51
N ILE A 166 2.65 16.41 -0.03
CA ILE A 166 3.54 15.85 -1.05
C ILE A 166 2.79 15.89 -2.38
N GLN A 167 3.44 16.45 -3.38
CA GLN A 167 2.90 16.60 -4.72
C GLN A 167 4.03 16.45 -5.75
N ASP A 168 3.72 16.13 -7.00
CA ASP A 168 4.69 16.20 -8.07
C ASP A 168 5.22 17.64 -8.21
N LYS A 169 6.52 17.79 -8.39
CA LYS A 169 7.22 19.09 -8.40
C LYS A 169 6.58 20.08 -9.34
N ASP A 170 6.31 19.66 -10.56
CA ASP A 170 5.74 20.49 -11.61
C ASP A 170 4.21 20.49 -11.63
N CYS A 171 3.58 19.75 -10.72
CA CYS A 171 2.13 19.52 -10.69
C CYS A 171 1.57 18.97 -12.02
N LYS A 172 2.35 18.15 -12.72
CA LYS A 172 1.98 17.59 -14.02
C LYS A 172 1.61 16.12 -13.97
N LEU A 173 2.09 15.41 -12.95
CA LEU A 173 1.91 13.98 -12.82
C LEU A 173 1.19 13.65 -11.53
N GLN A 174 0.49 12.54 -11.53
CA GLN A 174 -0.01 11.95 -10.29
C GLN A 174 1.18 11.53 -9.43
N VAL A 175 1.18 11.96 -8.17
CA VAL A 175 2.23 11.58 -7.23
C VAL A 175 2.17 10.10 -6.86
N GLY A 176 1.03 9.47 -7.07
CA GLY A 176 0.75 8.07 -6.75
C GLY A 176 0.32 7.90 -5.30
N GLY A 177 -0.43 8.86 -4.78
CA GLY A 177 -1.07 8.73 -3.47
C GLY A 177 -1.97 7.52 -3.41
N ASP A 178 -2.66 7.27 -4.49
CA ASP A 178 -3.47 6.10 -4.80
C ASP A 178 -2.59 4.99 -5.43
N ASP A 179 -2.24 3.87 -4.75
CA ASP A 179 -2.34 3.66 -3.29
C ASP A 179 -0.94 3.49 -2.65
N ARG A 180 0.06 4.19 -3.22
CA ARG A 180 1.43 4.16 -2.67
C ARG A 180 1.50 4.77 -1.27
N LEU A 181 0.52 5.60 -0.89
CA LEU A 181 0.40 6.10 0.47
C LEU A 181 -0.02 4.99 1.44
N GLY A 182 -1.00 4.17 1.06
CA GLY A 182 -1.36 2.98 1.84
C GLY A 182 -0.19 2.01 1.99
N VAL A 183 0.58 1.78 0.91
CA VAL A 183 1.83 1.00 0.98
C VAL A 183 2.80 1.63 1.98
N ALA A 184 2.96 2.95 1.96
CA ALA A 184 3.87 3.65 2.87
C ALA A 184 3.42 3.54 4.33
N ILE A 185 2.13 3.73 4.62
CA ILE A 185 1.57 3.59 5.97
C ILE A 185 1.75 2.15 6.48
N ALA A 186 1.35 1.16 5.69
CA ALA A 186 1.45 -0.25 6.06
C ALA A 186 2.90 -0.68 6.35
N THR A 187 3.83 -0.31 5.47
CA THR A 187 5.24 -0.63 5.66
C THR A 187 5.89 0.17 6.78
N TRP A 188 5.49 1.43 7.01
CA TRP A 188 5.98 2.21 8.14
C TRP A 188 5.63 1.55 9.47
N ILE A 189 4.37 1.13 9.65
CA ILE A 189 3.94 0.39 10.84
C ILE A 189 4.73 -0.91 10.99
N ALA A 190 4.87 -1.68 9.91
CA ALA A 190 5.59 -2.95 9.90
C ALA A 190 7.07 -2.81 10.32
N LEU A 191 7.74 -1.73 9.88
CA LEU A 191 9.17 -1.50 10.14
C LEU A 191 9.44 -0.85 11.50
N ASN A 192 8.47 -0.12 12.05
CA ASN A 192 8.67 0.65 13.29
C ASN A 192 7.96 0.04 14.51
N THR A 193 7.29 -1.11 14.35
CA THR A 193 6.67 -1.85 15.45
C THR A 193 7.19 -3.27 15.50
N GLY A 194 7.13 -3.89 16.69
CA GLY A 194 7.44 -5.31 16.88
C GLY A 194 6.22 -6.23 16.84
N TYR A 195 5.04 -5.71 16.45
CA TYR A 195 3.79 -6.48 16.48
C TYR A 195 3.76 -7.57 15.42
N ASP A 196 3.07 -8.67 15.73
CA ASP A 196 2.68 -9.66 14.75
C ASP A 196 1.74 -9.01 13.72
N LEU A 197 2.09 -9.07 12.44
CA LEU A 197 1.41 -8.31 11.41
C LEU A 197 1.42 -9.05 10.07
N GLY A 198 0.27 -9.04 9.38
CA GLY A 198 0.14 -9.40 7.98
C GLY A 198 0.12 -8.16 7.09
N LEU A 199 0.70 -8.28 5.90
CA LEU A 199 0.62 -7.28 4.85
C LEU A 199 0.20 -7.98 3.57
N TYR A 200 -0.72 -7.39 2.82
CA TYR A 200 -1.09 -7.86 1.49
C TYR A 200 -0.97 -6.72 0.50
N PHE A 201 -0.19 -6.96 -0.53
CA PHE A 201 0.07 -6.01 -1.59
C PHE A 201 -0.41 -6.60 -2.92
N PRO A 202 -1.66 -6.34 -3.35
CA PRO A 202 -2.13 -6.65 -4.69
C PRO A 202 -1.49 -5.75 -5.75
N THR A 203 -1.74 -6.08 -7.01
CA THR A 203 -1.40 -5.31 -8.20
C THR A 203 -2.61 -5.26 -9.13
N ASP A 204 -2.56 -4.46 -10.20
CA ASP A 204 -3.65 -4.34 -11.17
C ASP A 204 -5.03 -4.01 -10.54
N GLU A 205 -5.02 -3.25 -9.42
CA GLU A 205 -6.24 -2.68 -8.83
C GLU A 205 -6.87 -1.71 -9.80
N GLU A 206 -6.09 -0.77 -10.28
CA GLU A 206 -6.43 0.35 -11.16
C GLU A 206 -7.06 -0.06 -12.49
N ILE A 207 -7.02 -1.31 -12.84
CA ILE A 207 -7.64 -1.86 -14.05
C ILE A 207 -8.72 -2.91 -13.73
N GLY A 208 -9.38 -2.75 -12.57
CA GLY A 208 -10.55 -3.49 -12.15
C GLY A 208 -10.27 -4.66 -11.23
N LEU A 209 -9.42 -4.47 -10.21
CA LEU A 209 -9.17 -5.44 -9.13
C LEU A 209 -8.70 -6.82 -9.62
N LYS A 210 -8.03 -6.89 -10.77
CA LYS A 210 -7.78 -8.17 -11.47
C LYS A 210 -7.01 -9.17 -10.63
N SER A 211 -5.98 -8.69 -9.92
CA SER A 211 -5.15 -9.58 -9.14
C SER A 211 -5.83 -10.04 -7.85
N ALA A 212 -6.56 -9.16 -7.17
CA ALA A 212 -7.35 -9.53 -6.00
C ALA A 212 -8.48 -10.49 -6.36
N ALA A 213 -9.17 -10.26 -7.49
CA ALA A 213 -10.19 -11.16 -8.00
C ALA A 213 -9.62 -12.55 -8.38
N ALA A 214 -8.40 -12.62 -8.88
CA ALA A 214 -7.71 -13.87 -9.21
C ALA A 214 -7.01 -14.53 -8.01
N CYS A 215 -6.82 -13.82 -6.89
CA CYS A 215 -6.07 -14.29 -5.73
C CYS A 215 -6.67 -15.58 -5.13
N GLU A 216 -5.80 -16.56 -4.83
CA GLU A 216 -6.14 -17.83 -4.18
C GLU A 216 -5.20 -18.13 -3.00
N MET A 217 -4.59 -17.10 -2.42
CA MET A 217 -3.59 -17.23 -1.35
C MET A 217 -4.25 -17.64 -0.04
N GLU A 218 -4.15 -18.91 0.33
CA GLU A 218 -4.70 -19.47 1.57
C GLU A 218 -4.16 -18.79 2.84
N GLN A 219 -3.00 -18.16 2.77
CA GLN A 219 -2.40 -17.35 3.84
C GLN A 219 -3.33 -16.24 4.34
N LEU A 220 -4.22 -15.73 3.47
CA LEU A 220 -5.17 -14.67 3.82
C LEU A 220 -6.27 -15.12 4.78
N ARG A 221 -6.64 -16.43 4.77
CA ARG A 221 -7.71 -16.97 5.62
C ARG A 221 -7.42 -16.91 7.12
N ARG A 222 -6.18 -16.71 7.49
CA ARG A 222 -5.77 -16.63 8.90
C ARG A 222 -6.12 -15.31 9.58
N PHE A 223 -6.35 -14.25 8.78
CA PHE A 223 -6.58 -12.93 9.33
C PHE A 223 -8.05 -12.77 9.75
N GLU A 224 -8.25 -12.20 10.93
CA GLU A 224 -9.57 -11.87 11.45
C GLU A 224 -10.08 -10.55 10.87
N LEU A 225 -9.16 -9.60 10.63
CA LEU A 225 -9.45 -8.29 10.06
C LEU A 225 -8.43 -7.96 8.97
N CYS A 226 -8.93 -7.59 7.79
CA CYS A 226 -8.15 -6.99 6.72
C CYS A 226 -8.52 -5.51 6.56
N MET A 227 -7.54 -4.61 6.73
CA MET A 227 -7.72 -3.16 6.66
C MET A 227 -7.03 -2.64 5.39
N GLN A 228 -7.82 -2.27 4.38
CA GLN A 228 -7.31 -1.58 3.20
C GLN A 228 -7.19 -0.09 3.50
N ILE A 229 -6.08 0.51 3.10
CA ILE A 229 -5.71 1.89 3.39
C ILE A 229 -5.71 2.67 2.07
N ASP A 230 -6.85 2.66 1.39
CA ASP A 230 -6.98 3.03 0.00
C ASP A 230 -8.31 3.76 -0.26
N ARG A 231 -8.47 4.94 0.35
CA ARG A 231 -9.57 5.83 0.03
C ARG A 231 -9.08 7.27 0.03
N GLY A 232 -9.28 7.95 -1.08
CA GLY A 232 -8.93 9.35 -1.25
C GLY A 232 -10.11 10.30 -1.15
N ASN A 233 -9.82 11.59 -1.37
CA ASN A 233 -10.77 12.69 -1.53
C ASN A 233 -11.66 13.02 -0.33
N HIS A 234 -11.47 12.37 0.78
CA HIS A 234 -12.22 12.59 2.02
C HIS A 234 -11.30 12.47 3.22
N SER A 235 -11.59 13.18 4.28
CA SER A 235 -10.94 13.03 5.57
C SER A 235 -11.75 12.10 6.47
N HIS A 236 -11.05 11.25 7.23
CA HIS A 236 -11.64 10.50 8.34
C HIS A 236 -12.86 9.61 8.01
N GLN A 237 -12.91 9.01 6.83
CA GLN A 237 -13.94 8.04 6.49
C GLN A 237 -13.45 6.60 6.66
N ILE A 238 -14.39 5.70 7.01
CA ILE A 238 -14.19 4.25 7.02
C ILE A 238 -15.34 3.58 6.26
N VAL A 239 -14.98 2.78 5.27
CA VAL A 239 -15.91 2.01 4.45
C VAL A 239 -16.19 0.69 5.16
N LEU A 240 -17.39 0.52 5.66
CA LEU A 240 -17.87 -0.70 6.31
C LEU A 240 -18.80 -1.50 5.41
N ARG A 241 -19.27 -0.90 4.31
CA ARG A 241 -20.21 -1.51 3.36
C ARG A 241 -19.80 -1.22 1.94
N ILE A 242 -20.09 -2.14 1.04
CA ILE A 242 -20.07 -1.92 -0.41
C ILE A 242 -21.48 -2.23 -0.92
N SER A 243 -22.09 -1.24 -1.58
CA SER A 243 -23.52 -1.27 -1.86
C SER A 243 -24.33 -1.47 -0.56
N ASN A 244 -25.06 -2.57 -0.43
CA ASN A 244 -25.83 -2.89 0.78
C ASN A 244 -25.18 -4.01 1.64
N GLU A 245 -24.01 -4.51 1.26
CA GLU A 245 -23.35 -5.62 1.91
C GLU A 245 -22.32 -5.13 2.95
N LEU A 246 -22.47 -5.57 4.19
CA LEU A 246 -21.46 -5.33 5.23
C LEU A 246 -20.23 -6.19 4.93
N MET A 247 -19.05 -5.57 5.02
CA MET A 247 -17.76 -6.25 4.85
C MET A 247 -17.17 -6.75 6.17
N CYS A 248 -17.73 -6.39 7.31
CA CYS A 248 -17.26 -6.81 8.62
C CYS A 248 -18.42 -7.08 9.57
N THR A 249 -18.15 -7.78 10.66
CA THR A 249 -19.12 -7.99 11.74
C THR A 249 -19.47 -6.67 12.44
N TYR A 250 -20.63 -6.63 13.08
CA TYR A 250 -21.06 -5.44 13.83
C TYR A 250 -20.09 -5.13 14.99
N SER A 251 -19.59 -6.16 15.70
CA SER A 251 -18.61 -5.97 16.77
C SER A 251 -17.32 -5.36 16.26
N THR A 252 -16.80 -5.80 15.12
CA THR A 252 -15.62 -5.19 14.49
C THR A 252 -15.88 -3.73 14.09
N ALA A 253 -17.05 -3.42 13.50
CA ALA A 253 -17.39 -2.06 13.15
C ALA A 253 -17.43 -1.13 14.37
N VAL A 254 -18.12 -1.54 15.44
CA VAL A 254 -18.21 -0.77 16.70
C VAL A 254 -16.82 -0.56 17.29
N PHE A 255 -16.02 -1.62 17.42
CA PHE A 255 -14.65 -1.54 17.93
C PHE A 255 -13.80 -0.52 17.17
N LEU A 256 -13.85 -0.52 15.84
CA LEU A 256 -13.07 0.42 15.02
C LEU A 256 -13.51 1.85 15.22
N LEU A 257 -14.82 2.11 15.31
CA LEU A 257 -15.36 3.46 15.52
C LEU A 257 -15.06 3.98 16.92
N GLU A 258 -15.18 3.15 17.96
CA GLU A 258 -14.82 3.50 19.34
C GLU A 258 -13.32 3.79 19.45
N LYS A 259 -12.46 2.93 18.87
CA LYS A 259 -11.02 3.15 18.86
C LYS A 259 -10.64 4.47 18.18
N ALA A 260 -11.29 4.82 17.06
CA ALA A 260 -11.08 6.10 16.38
C ALA A 260 -11.51 7.28 17.26
N TYR A 261 -12.67 7.17 17.93
CA TYR A 261 -13.16 8.18 18.85
C TYR A 261 -12.23 8.42 20.04
N ASP A 262 -11.75 7.34 20.68
CA ASP A 262 -10.84 7.39 21.82
C ASP A 262 -9.50 8.06 21.47
N LEU A 263 -9.07 7.95 20.22
CA LEU A 263 -7.88 8.61 19.70
C LEU A 263 -8.08 10.10 19.36
N GLY A 264 -9.31 10.60 19.44
CA GLY A 264 -9.67 11.93 18.95
C GLY A 264 -9.61 12.04 17.42
N LEU A 265 -9.74 10.91 16.71
CA LEU A 265 -9.74 10.78 15.26
C LEU A 265 -11.05 10.14 14.78
N PRO A 266 -12.22 10.71 15.12
CA PRO A 266 -13.50 10.10 14.79
C PRO A 266 -13.61 9.86 13.29
N ARG A 267 -14.09 8.65 12.91
CA ARG A 267 -14.26 8.27 11.51
C ARG A 267 -15.75 8.12 11.19
N GLU A 268 -16.14 8.70 10.06
CA GLU A 268 -17.48 8.57 9.53
C GLU A 268 -17.63 7.20 8.83
N PRO A 269 -18.60 6.35 9.27
CA PRO A 269 -18.89 5.11 8.56
C PRO A 269 -19.65 5.41 7.27
N VAL A 270 -19.12 4.92 6.15
CA VAL A 270 -19.69 5.17 4.83
C VAL A 270 -19.86 3.88 4.02
N SER A 271 -20.63 3.97 2.94
CA SER A 271 -20.63 2.98 1.87
C SER A 271 -19.59 3.35 0.82
N GLY A 272 -18.85 2.37 0.31
CA GLY A 272 -17.81 2.58 -0.69
C GLY A 272 -18.09 1.89 -2.02
N LEU A 273 -17.12 1.99 -2.88
CA LEU A 273 -17.03 1.27 -4.14
C LEU A 273 -16.23 -0.02 -3.97
N SER A 274 -16.12 -0.82 -5.03
CA SER A 274 -15.29 -2.04 -5.06
C SER A 274 -13.83 -1.72 -4.76
N THR A 275 -13.21 -2.58 -3.94
CA THR A 275 -11.80 -2.52 -3.53
C THR A 275 -11.23 -3.93 -3.45
N ASP A 276 -9.90 -4.08 -3.31
CA ASP A 276 -9.28 -5.41 -3.22
C ASP A 276 -9.84 -6.24 -2.05
N VAL A 277 -10.00 -5.63 -0.87
CA VAL A 277 -10.55 -6.36 0.28
C VAL A 277 -12.00 -6.80 0.06
N TYR A 278 -12.78 -6.06 -0.72
CA TYR A 278 -14.11 -6.50 -1.11
C TYR A 278 -14.06 -7.73 -2.03
N ALA A 279 -13.18 -7.72 -3.03
CA ALA A 279 -12.99 -8.87 -3.90
C ALA A 279 -12.58 -10.12 -3.13
N LEU A 280 -11.66 -9.99 -2.17
CA LEU A 280 -11.23 -11.09 -1.30
C LEU A 280 -12.34 -11.56 -0.34
N HIS A 281 -13.12 -10.63 0.22
CA HIS A 281 -14.26 -10.94 1.09
C HIS A 281 -15.34 -11.71 0.35
N LYS A 282 -15.70 -11.29 -0.85
CA LYS A 282 -16.66 -12.00 -1.73
C LYS A 282 -16.23 -13.42 -2.07
N LYS A 283 -14.92 -13.67 -2.17
CA LYS A 283 -14.36 -15.01 -2.36
C LYS A 283 -14.31 -15.85 -1.07
N GLY A 284 -14.63 -15.26 0.08
CA GLY A 284 -14.50 -15.91 1.38
C GLY A 284 -13.05 -16.19 1.78
N LEU A 285 -12.08 -15.47 1.22
CA LEU A 285 -10.67 -15.56 1.59
C LEU A 285 -10.36 -14.79 2.88
N ILE A 286 -11.14 -13.77 3.19
CA ILE A 286 -11.03 -12.98 4.42
C ILE A 286 -12.39 -12.86 5.08
N LYS A 287 -12.39 -12.71 6.42
CA LYS A 287 -13.62 -12.67 7.21
C LYS A 287 -14.15 -11.25 7.33
N ASP A 288 -13.43 -10.40 8.05
CA ASP A 288 -13.77 -8.99 8.23
C ASP A 288 -12.85 -8.12 7.39
N ALA A 289 -13.45 -7.18 6.68
CA ALA A 289 -12.76 -6.25 5.79
C ALA A 289 -13.26 -4.83 5.99
N VAL A 290 -12.36 -3.86 5.90
CA VAL A 290 -12.69 -2.43 5.86
C VAL A 290 -11.75 -1.72 4.89
N ASN A 291 -12.20 -0.60 4.31
CA ASN A 291 -11.34 0.34 3.60
C ASN A 291 -11.43 1.71 4.27
N MET A 292 -10.38 2.50 4.24
CA MET A 292 -10.36 3.78 4.93
C MET A 292 -9.58 4.86 4.19
N THR A 293 -9.94 6.11 4.48
CA THR A 293 -9.20 7.27 3.98
C THR A 293 -7.78 7.28 4.53
N CYS A 294 -6.83 7.65 3.69
CA CYS A 294 -5.41 7.69 4.04
C CYS A 294 -4.75 9.06 3.85
N GLY A 295 -5.42 10.01 3.20
CA GLY A 295 -4.94 11.39 3.07
C GLY A 295 -4.39 11.73 1.70
N TYR A 296 -4.68 10.97 0.65
CA TYR A 296 -4.46 11.43 -0.72
C TYR A 296 -5.73 12.08 -1.29
N HIS A 297 -5.54 13.02 -2.18
CA HIS A 297 -6.61 13.82 -2.77
C HIS A 297 -6.41 13.98 -4.27
N ASN A 298 -7.53 14.09 -5.01
CA ASN A 298 -7.57 14.30 -6.46
C ASN A 298 -6.93 13.17 -7.28
N SER A 299 -6.98 11.92 -6.77
CA SER A 299 -6.66 10.75 -7.56
C SER A 299 -7.62 10.62 -8.73
N HIS A 300 -7.21 9.98 -9.82
CA HIS A 300 -7.97 9.79 -11.04
C HIS A 300 -8.45 11.08 -11.73
N GLY A 301 -8.12 12.24 -11.19
CA GLY A 301 -8.45 13.54 -11.78
C GLY A 301 -7.45 14.00 -12.84
N SER A 302 -7.40 15.31 -13.11
CA SER A 302 -6.32 15.89 -13.90
C SER A 302 -5.00 15.63 -13.16
N SER A 303 -4.00 15.09 -13.84
CA SER A 303 -2.68 14.73 -13.33
C SER A 303 -1.98 15.83 -12.51
N ALA A 304 -2.39 17.08 -12.72
CA ALA A 304 -1.80 18.25 -12.13
C ALA A 304 -2.13 18.52 -10.66
N SER A 305 -3.11 17.82 -10.09
CA SER A 305 -3.69 18.19 -8.79
C SER A 305 -3.61 17.13 -7.70
N GLU A 306 -3.16 15.91 -8.00
CA GLU A 306 -3.03 14.88 -6.96
C GLU A 306 -1.99 15.30 -5.92
N TYR A 307 -2.37 15.20 -4.65
CA TYR A 307 -1.47 15.47 -3.53
C TYR A 307 -1.78 14.55 -2.33
N ILE A 308 -0.80 14.43 -1.46
CA ILE A 308 -0.91 13.72 -0.18
C ILE A 308 -0.85 14.75 0.94
N ASP A 309 -1.88 14.81 1.79
CA ASP A 309 -1.86 15.56 3.05
C ASP A 309 -1.11 14.76 4.11
N ILE A 310 -0.01 15.30 4.60
CA ILE A 310 0.87 14.63 5.55
C ILE A 310 0.21 14.45 6.92
N GLN A 311 -0.63 15.41 7.34
CA GLN A 311 -1.29 15.29 8.65
C GLN A 311 -2.37 14.20 8.61
N GLU A 312 -3.20 14.17 7.57
CA GLU A 312 -4.22 13.14 7.43
C GLU A 312 -3.61 11.74 7.32
N SER A 313 -2.48 11.62 6.61
CA SER A 313 -1.77 10.35 6.52
C SER A 313 -1.18 9.90 7.87
N LYS A 314 -0.66 10.81 8.69
CA LYS A 314 -0.20 10.52 10.04
C LYS A 314 -1.34 10.12 10.98
N ASP A 315 -2.50 10.76 10.86
CA ASP A 315 -3.69 10.44 11.63
C ASP A 315 -4.20 9.02 11.29
N THR A 316 -4.21 8.66 10.01
CA THR A 316 -4.55 7.31 9.59
C THR A 316 -3.50 6.30 10.06
N MET A 317 -2.22 6.58 9.91
CA MET A 317 -1.14 5.73 10.42
C MET A 317 -1.27 5.49 11.93
N ARG A 318 -1.57 6.53 12.72
CA ARG A 318 -1.79 6.42 14.17
C ARG A 318 -2.99 5.53 14.48
N PHE A 319 -4.12 5.75 13.82
CA PHE A 319 -5.32 4.92 14.00
C PHE A 319 -5.06 3.45 13.68
N VAL A 320 -4.51 3.15 12.51
CA VAL A 320 -4.20 1.78 12.07
C VAL A 320 -3.21 1.11 13.03
N SER A 321 -2.18 1.82 13.48
CA SER A 321 -1.20 1.30 14.43
C SER A 321 -1.84 0.91 15.76
N GLU A 322 -2.77 1.70 16.29
CA GLU A 322 -3.46 1.38 17.55
C GLU A 322 -4.46 0.23 17.39
N VAL A 323 -5.09 0.07 16.22
CA VAL A 323 -5.90 -1.12 15.92
C VAL A 323 -5.01 -2.37 15.88
N VAL A 324 -3.89 -2.34 15.17
CA VAL A 324 -2.94 -3.46 15.11
C VAL A 324 -2.44 -3.83 16.51
N LYS A 325 -2.11 -2.84 17.33
CA LYS A 325 -1.68 -3.02 18.71
C LYS A 325 -2.76 -3.69 19.56
N ALA A 326 -4.03 -3.25 19.46
CA ALA A 326 -5.12 -3.83 20.20
C ALA A 326 -5.32 -5.32 19.86
N TYR A 327 -5.27 -5.68 18.58
CA TYR A 327 -5.32 -7.09 18.16
C TYR A 327 -4.11 -7.89 18.66
N TYR A 328 -2.92 -7.31 18.65
CA TYR A 328 -1.72 -7.95 19.17
C TYR A 328 -1.81 -8.23 20.68
N LEU A 329 -2.42 -7.32 21.44
CA LEU A 329 -2.63 -7.47 22.89
C LEU A 329 -3.85 -8.32 23.25
N GLY A 330 -4.69 -8.70 22.29
CA GLY A 330 -5.93 -9.44 22.53
C GLY A 330 -7.06 -8.56 23.08
N GLU A 331 -7.04 -7.27 22.82
CA GLU A 331 -8.05 -6.28 23.24
C GLU A 331 -9.13 -6.05 22.17
N ASN A 332 -9.17 -6.86 21.13
CA ASN A 332 -10.15 -6.80 20.04
C ASN A 332 -11.46 -7.55 20.38
N PRO A 333 -12.58 -7.33 19.61
CA PRO A 333 -13.88 -7.94 19.84
C PRO A 333 -13.89 -9.45 19.61
#